data_8c02eb32ca1f89f24944781669cea779
#
_entry.id   8c02eb32ca1f89f24944781669cea779
#
_cell.length_a   1.000
_cell.length_b   1.000
_cell.length_c   1.000
_cell.angle_alpha   90.00
_cell.angle_beta   90.00
_cell.angle_gamma   90.00
#
_symmetry.space_group_name_H-M   'P 1'
#
loop_
_entity.id
_entity.type
_entity.pdbx_description
1 polymer ?
#
loop_
_entity_poly.entity_id
_entity_poly.type
_entity_poly.pdbx_seq_one_letter_code
_entity_poly.pdbx_strand_id
1 'polypeptide(L)'
;EDLPVCEALCEASQAGVPIDLVIRGFCCLRPGVPGWTENLRVRSIIGRFLEHGRLFHFANGEANPLDGEFYIGSADWMDRNLSRRVEAVTPVRVRNLRERLWEDLTVQLEDRRNAWQMQPDGSYLQLHAEQGASEVAREGTHVTHMKRTRARLRR
;
A
#
# COMPACT_ATOMS: atom_id res chain seq x y z
N GLU A 1 14.35 -4.10 -4.83
CA GLU A 1 14.13 -5.47 -5.29
C GLU A 1 14.77 -6.43 -4.29
N ASP A 2 13.97 -7.38 -3.79
CA ASP A 2 14.40 -8.49 -2.95
C ASP A 2 13.70 -9.75 -3.46
N LEU A 3 14.47 -10.74 -3.92
CA LEU A 3 13.92 -11.91 -4.59
C LEU A 3 13.07 -12.78 -3.65
N PRO A 4 13.52 -13.10 -2.42
CA PRO A 4 12.70 -13.89 -1.48
C PRO A 4 11.33 -13.25 -1.17
N VAL A 5 11.27 -11.92 -1.05
CA VAL A 5 9.99 -11.22 -0.86
C VAL A 5 9.10 -11.33 -2.10
N CYS A 6 9.67 -11.20 -3.30
CA CYS A 6 8.91 -11.37 -4.54
C CYS A 6 8.36 -12.80 -4.68
N GLU A 7 9.15 -13.81 -4.36
CA GLU A 7 8.73 -15.22 -4.36
C GLU A 7 7.59 -15.47 -3.38
N ALA A 8 7.70 -15.00 -2.13
CA ALA A 8 6.65 -15.11 -1.12
C ALA A 8 5.33 -14.43 -1.55
N LEU A 9 5.40 -13.27 -2.21
CA LEU A 9 4.22 -12.59 -2.74
C LEU A 9 3.58 -13.36 -3.90
N CYS A 10 4.38 -13.99 -4.77
CA CYS A 10 3.86 -14.87 -5.83
C CYS A 10 3.17 -16.10 -5.23
N GLU A 11 3.80 -16.77 -4.27
CA GLU A 11 3.22 -17.94 -3.59
C GLU A 11 1.90 -17.58 -2.90
N ALA A 12 1.84 -16.44 -2.20
CA ALA A 12 0.62 -15.96 -1.58
C ALA A 12 -0.48 -15.68 -2.62
N SER A 13 -0.13 -15.05 -3.75
CA SER A 13 -1.08 -14.80 -4.84
C SER A 13 -1.59 -16.11 -5.44
N GLN A 14 -0.73 -17.10 -5.68
CA GLN A 14 -1.09 -18.43 -6.17
C GLN A 14 -2.01 -19.17 -5.20
N ALA A 15 -1.83 -18.95 -3.90
CA ALA A 15 -2.72 -19.48 -2.85
C ALA A 15 -4.08 -18.74 -2.76
N GLY A 16 -4.33 -17.74 -3.63
CA GLY A 16 -5.59 -16.99 -3.67
C GLY A 16 -5.66 -15.80 -2.71
N VAL A 17 -4.55 -15.40 -2.10
CA VAL A 17 -4.52 -14.23 -1.21
C VAL A 17 -4.59 -12.94 -2.02
N PRO A 18 -5.58 -12.05 -1.79
CA PRO A 18 -5.62 -10.73 -2.40
C PRO A 18 -4.50 -9.85 -1.86
N ILE A 19 -3.71 -9.26 -2.76
CA ILE A 19 -2.55 -8.45 -2.39
C ILE A 19 -2.63 -7.08 -3.06
N ASP A 20 -2.59 -6.03 -2.26
CA ASP A 20 -2.47 -4.65 -2.71
C ASP A 20 -1.11 -4.09 -2.31
N LEU A 21 -0.31 -3.69 -3.29
CA LEU A 21 0.98 -3.03 -3.09
C LEU A 21 0.88 -1.56 -3.48
N VAL A 22 1.18 -0.67 -2.53
CA VAL A 22 1.41 0.75 -2.81
C VAL A 22 2.91 0.99 -2.77
N ILE A 23 3.50 1.12 -3.95
CA ILE A 23 4.96 1.16 -4.13
C ILE A 23 5.41 2.54 -4.57
N ARG A 24 6.33 3.11 -3.82
CA ARG A 24 7.01 4.34 -4.22
C ARG A 24 8.08 4.04 -5.27
N GLY A 25 7.94 4.63 -6.44
CA GLY A 25 8.84 4.40 -7.56
C GLY A 25 8.44 3.19 -8.40
N PHE A 26 9.41 2.42 -8.86
CA PHE A 26 9.13 1.25 -9.70
C PHE A 26 9.00 -0.03 -8.87
N CYS A 27 8.24 -0.99 -9.41
CA CYS A 27 8.08 -2.33 -8.88
C CYS A 27 8.57 -3.33 -9.94
N CYS A 28 9.38 -4.32 -9.54
CA CYS A 28 9.85 -5.38 -10.45
C CYS A 28 8.82 -6.53 -10.56
N LEU A 29 7.86 -6.61 -9.64
CA LEU A 29 6.85 -7.65 -9.63
C LEU A 29 5.63 -7.20 -10.45
N ARG A 30 5.39 -7.85 -11.59
CA ARG A 30 4.24 -7.54 -12.45
C ARG A 30 2.95 -8.09 -11.85
N PRO A 31 1.88 -7.28 -11.77
CA PRO A 31 0.58 -7.74 -11.30
C PRO A 31 -0.19 -8.47 -12.40
N GLY A 32 -1.15 -9.31 -12.01
CA GLY A 32 -2.13 -9.91 -12.93
C GLY A 32 -1.54 -10.90 -13.94
N VAL A 33 -0.36 -11.48 -13.68
CA VAL A 33 0.23 -12.50 -14.53
C VAL A 33 -0.44 -13.85 -14.23
N PRO A 34 -1.09 -14.51 -15.24
CA PRO A 34 -1.78 -15.78 -15.04
C PRO A 34 -0.88 -16.86 -14.41
N GLY A 35 -1.39 -17.54 -13.40
CA GLY A 35 -0.68 -18.60 -12.66
C GLY A 35 0.40 -18.09 -11.69
N TRP A 36 0.64 -16.77 -11.60
CA TRP A 36 1.68 -16.20 -10.74
C TRP A 36 1.17 -15.10 -9.82
N THR A 37 0.67 -14.01 -10.38
CA THR A 37 0.33 -12.79 -9.63
C THR A 37 -1.11 -12.31 -9.92
N GLU A 38 -2.02 -13.23 -10.22
CA GLU A 38 -3.42 -12.93 -10.58
C GLU A 38 -4.16 -12.13 -9.50
N ASN A 39 -3.83 -12.39 -8.23
CA ASN A 39 -4.46 -11.75 -7.08
C ASN A 39 -3.66 -10.54 -6.55
N LEU A 40 -2.66 -10.09 -7.31
CA LEU A 40 -1.79 -8.97 -6.91
C LEU A 40 -2.10 -7.73 -7.73
N ARG A 41 -2.19 -6.59 -7.04
CA ARG A 41 -2.34 -5.26 -7.64
C ARG A 41 -1.22 -4.37 -7.17
N VAL A 42 -0.66 -3.58 -8.08
CA VAL A 42 0.42 -2.63 -7.78
C VAL A 42 -0.02 -1.23 -8.19
N ARG A 43 0.16 -0.27 -7.30
CA ARG A 43 -0.03 1.15 -7.60
C ARG A 43 1.07 2.00 -7.03
N SER A 44 1.29 3.17 -7.63
CA SER A 44 2.11 4.26 -7.11
C SER A 44 1.26 5.49 -6.89
N ILE A 45 1.51 6.22 -5.81
CA ILE A 45 0.91 7.53 -5.57
C ILE A 45 1.94 8.59 -5.93
N ILE A 46 1.64 9.40 -6.96
CA ILE A 46 2.56 10.44 -7.47
C ILE A 46 1.90 11.80 -7.30
N GLY A 47 2.48 12.66 -6.49
CA GLY A 47 1.91 13.97 -6.21
C GLY A 47 2.85 14.90 -5.48
N ARG A 48 2.30 15.74 -4.61
CA ARG A 48 3.01 16.81 -3.93
C ARG A 48 4.15 16.33 -3.03
N PHE A 49 3.98 15.19 -2.37
CA PHE A 49 4.94 14.65 -1.41
C PHE A 49 5.46 13.31 -1.89
N LEU A 50 6.70 13.01 -1.52
CA LEU A 50 7.25 11.68 -1.64
C LEU A 50 6.75 10.84 -0.45
N GLU A 51 6.01 9.77 -0.74
CA GLU A 51 5.58 8.85 0.31
C GLU A 51 6.78 8.10 0.89
N HIS A 52 6.93 8.14 2.21
CA HIS A 52 8.06 7.52 2.91
C HIS A 52 7.61 6.56 4.02
N GLY A 53 6.32 6.32 4.14
CA GLY A 53 5.75 5.34 5.06
C GLY A 53 6.13 3.91 4.65
N ARG A 54 6.45 3.07 5.61
CA ARG A 54 6.54 1.62 5.46
C ARG A 54 5.53 1.03 6.42
N LEU A 55 4.38 0.69 5.88
CA LEU A 55 3.23 0.17 6.61
C LEU A 55 2.84 -1.15 5.97
N PHE A 56 2.70 -2.17 6.80
CA PHE A 56 2.31 -3.51 6.37
C PHE A 56 1.05 -3.93 7.14
N HIS A 57 0.12 -4.52 6.43
CA HIS A 57 -1.11 -5.08 6.98
C HIS A 57 -1.31 -6.51 6.47
N PHE A 58 -1.57 -7.43 7.38
CA PHE A 58 -1.91 -8.82 7.08
C PHE A 58 -3.25 -9.14 7.74
N ALA A 59 -4.24 -9.50 6.93
CA ALA A 59 -5.58 -9.80 7.43
C ALA A 59 -5.64 -11.08 8.28
N ASN A 60 -4.75 -12.05 8.01
CA ASN A 60 -4.67 -13.35 8.73
C ASN A 60 -6.01 -14.09 8.81
N GLY A 61 -6.86 -13.97 7.77
CA GLY A 61 -8.19 -14.59 7.76
C GLY A 61 -9.25 -13.87 8.57
N GLU A 62 -8.93 -12.75 9.22
CA GLU A 62 -9.88 -11.95 9.97
C GLU A 62 -10.82 -11.17 9.04
N ALA A 63 -12.13 -11.19 9.36
CA ALA A 63 -13.14 -10.47 8.59
C ALA A 63 -13.06 -8.96 8.77
N ASN A 64 -12.68 -8.51 9.99
CA ASN A 64 -12.48 -7.10 10.28
C ASN A 64 -10.98 -6.76 10.12
N PRO A 65 -10.60 -5.87 9.19
CA PRO A 65 -9.21 -5.53 8.95
C PRO A 65 -8.43 -5.08 10.19
N LEU A 66 -9.11 -4.47 11.16
CA LEU A 66 -8.49 -3.99 12.39
C LEU A 66 -8.08 -5.11 13.36
N ASP A 67 -8.56 -6.33 13.15
CA ASP A 67 -8.20 -7.49 13.95
C ASP A 67 -7.00 -8.23 13.36
N GLY A 68 -6.64 -7.94 12.12
CA GLY A 68 -5.41 -8.37 11.48
C GLY A 68 -4.13 -7.79 12.11
N GLU A 69 -3.00 -8.05 11.52
CA GLU A 69 -1.71 -7.58 12.00
C GLU A 69 -1.24 -6.34 11.25
N PHE A 70 -0.72 -5.37 12.02
CA PHE A 70 -0.16 -4.13 11.51
C PHE A 70 1.30 -3.99 11.94
N TYR A 71 2.16 -3.63 11.00
CA TYR A 71 3.57 -3.34 11.25
C TYR A 71 3.95 -2.01 10.60
N ILE A 72 4.85 -1.30 11.26
CA ILE A 72 5.55 -0.14 10.68
C ILE A 72 7.05 -0.40 10.71
N GLY A 73 7.77 0.12 9.74
CA GLY A 73 9.19 -0.17 9.64
C GLY A 73 10.02 0.90 8.96
N SER A 74 11.33 0.74 9.02
CA SER A 74 12.30 1.59 8.36
C SER A 74 12.80 1.03 7.03
N ALA A 75 12.66 -0.29 6.81
CA ALA A 75 13.16 -0.97 5.62
C ALA A 75 12.26 -0.78 4.40
N ASP A 76 12.84 -0.41 3.27
CA ASP A 76 12.26 -0.78 1.98
C ASP A 76 12.48 -2.28 1.74
N TRP A 77 11.57 -2.96 1.06
CA TRP A 77 11.74 -4.37 0.70
C TRP A 77 12.71 -4.52 -0.48
N MET A 78 13.97 -4.23 -0.17
CA MET A 78 15.11 -4.26 -1.10
C MET A 78 16.27 -5.00 -0.45
N ASP A 79 17.02 -5.78 -1.22
CA ASP A 79 18.19 -6.53 -0.74
C ASP A 79 19.12 -5.67 0.13
N ARG A 80 19.44 -4.45 -0.31
CA ARG A 80 20.31 -3.55 0.46
C ARG A 80 19.79 -3.23 1.86
N ASN A 81 18.46 -3.16 2.04
CA ASN A 81 17.84 -2.87 3.34
C ASN A 81 17.75 -4.13 4.19
N LEU A 82 17.29 -5.24 3.58
CA LEU A 82 17.00 -6.48 4.31
C LEU A 82 18.26 -7.31 4.62
N SER A 83 19.31 -7.22 3.77
CA SER A 83 20.52 -8.03 3.90
C SER A 83 21.77 -7.26 4.36
N ARG A 84 21.80 -5.91 4.22
CA ARG A 84 23.05 -5.12 4.42
C ARG A 84 22.90 -3.96 5.38
N ARG A 85 21.74 -3.76 5.99
CA ARG A 85 21.46 -2.69 6.94
C ARG A 85 20.86 -3.23 8.23
N VAL A 86 20.96 -2.44 9.28
CA VAL A 86 20.19 -2.66 10.50
C VAL A 86 18.89 -1.86 10.35
N GLU A 87 17.78 -2.55 10.27
CA GLU A 87 16.46 -1.97 10.10
C GLU A 87 15.54 -2.43 11.23
N ALA A 88 14.52 -1.64 11.51
CA ALA A 88 13.53 -1.98 12.53
C ALA A 88 12.16 -2.15 11.90
N VAL A 89 11.46 -3.21 12.31
CA VAL A 89 10.04 -3.43 12.03
C VAL A 89 9.35 -3.70 13.36
N THR A 90 8.28 -2.95 13.65
CA THR A 90 7.59 -3.07 14.94
C THR A 90 6.09 -3.34 14.73
N PRO A 91 5.49 -4.28 15.48
CA PRO A 91 4.06 -4.51 15.43
C PRO A 91 3.29 -3.38 16.13
N VAL A 92 2.18 -2.98 15.56
CA VAL A 92 1.27 -2.00 16.14
C VAL A 92 0.06 -2.73 16.72
N ARG A 93 -0.01 -2.81 18.06
CA ARG A 93 -1.04 -3.60 18.77
C ARG A 93 -2.21 -2.77 19.29
N VAL A 94 -1.98 -1.47 19.47
CA VAL A 94 -2.98 -0.55 20.08
C VAL A 94 -4.06 -0.22 19.05
N ARG A 95 -5.33 -0.47 19.38
CA ARG A 95 -6.48 -0.38 18.48
C ARG A 95 -6.60 0.98 17.76
N ASN A 96 -6.55 2.08 18.50
CA ASN A 96 -6.67 3.41 17.92
C ASN A 96 -5.51 3.77 16.97
N LEU A 97 -4.33 3.16 17.14
CA LEU A 97 -3.23 3.32 16.19
C LEU A 97 -3.45 2.47 14.94
N ARG A 98 -3.99 1.24 15.08
CA ARG A 98 -4.40 0.43 13.92
C ARG A 98 -5.46 1.12 13.09
N GLU A 99 -6.45 1.76 13.73
CA GLU A 99 -7.48 2.55 13.04
C GLU A 99 -6.86 3.66 12.18
N ARG A 100 -5.87 4.37 12.70
CA ARG A 100 -5.15 5.40 11.94
C ARG A 100 -4.36 4.81 10.77
N LEU A 101 -3.66 3.72 10.97
CA LEU A 101 -2.89 3.05 9.92
C LEU A 101 -3.82 2.48 8.83
N TRP A 102 -4.95 1.91 9.23
CA TRP A 102 -5.96 1.44 8.29
C TRP A 102 -6.58 2.59 7.49
N GLU A 103 -6.85 3.72 8.16
CA GLU A 103 -7.29 4.93 7.48
C GLU A 103 -6.26 5.41 6.43
N ASP A 104 -4.96 5.38 6.76
CA ASP A 104 -3.90 5.78 5.84
C ASP A 104 -3.81 4.84 4.62
N LEU A 105 -3.90 3.52 4.83
CA LEU A 105 -3.96 2.53 3.74
C LEU A 105 -5.20 2.73 2.85
N THR A 106 -6.37 2.88 3.47
CA THR A 106 -7.64 3.06 2.75
C THR A 106 -7.60 4.30 1.86
N VAL A 107 -7.09 5.42 2.37
CA VAL A 107 -6.93 6.65 1.58
C VAL A 107 -6.06 6.43 0.35
N GLN A 108 -4.95 5.70 0.50
CA GLN A 108 -4.07 5.39 -0.63
C GLN A 108 -4.73 4.42 -1.63
N LEU A 109 -5.49 3.45 -1.12
CA LEU A 109 -6.21 2.48 -1.97
C LEU A 109 -7.43 3.10 -2.68
N GLU A 110 -8.03 4.14 -2.12
CA GLU A 110 -9.14 4.87 -2.74
C GLU A 110 -8.69 5.95 -3.73
N ASP A 111 -7.43 6.39 -3.69
CA ASP A 111 -6.92 7.47 -4.55
C ASP A 111 -7.16 7.18 -6.03
N ARG A 112 -7.81 8.13 -6.71
CA ARG A 112 -8.04 8.13 -8.18
C ARG A 112 -7.52 9.42 -8.84
N ARG A 113 -6.84 10.26 -8.05
CA ARG A 113 -6.27 11.53 -8.50
C ARG A 113 -4.78 11.43 -8.79
N ASN A 114 -4.06 10.79 -7.87
CA ASN A 114 -2.60 10.70 -7.90
C ASN A 114 -2.11 9.26 -8.09
N ALA A 115 -3.03 8.28 -8.10
CA ALA A 115 -2.68 6.88 -8.23
C ALA A 115 -2.43 6.47 -9.69
N TRP A 116 -1.34 5.74 -9.88
CA TRP A 116 -0.95 5.08 -11.12
C TRP A 116 -0.94 3.57 -10.90
N GLN A 117 -1.75 2.85 -11.65
CA GLN A 117 -1.85 1.39 -11.53
C GLN A 117 -0.98 0.71 -12.57
N MET A 118 -0.11 -0.18 -12.09
CA MET A 118 0.73 -1.02 -12.96
C MET A 118 -0.12 -2.07 -13.66
N GLN A 119 0.17 -2.28 -14.94
CA GLN A 119 -0.48 -3.27 -15.80
C GLN A 119 0.38 -4.55 -15.90
N PRO A 120 -0.19 -5.68 -16.38
CA PRO A 120 0.56 -6.94 -16.56
C PRO A 120 1.75 -6.83 -17.50
N ASP A 121 1.74 -5.89 -18.43
CA ASP A 121 2.86 -5.62 -19.35
C ASP A 121 3.95 -4.74 -18.71
N GLY A 122 3.73 -4.24 -17.49
CA GLY A 122 4.65 -3.36 -16.78
C GLY A 122 4.42 -1.87 -17.04
N SER A 123 3.48 -1.49 -17.91
CA SER A 123 3.08 -0.10 -18.10
C SER A 123 2.26 0.42 -16.91
N TYR A 124 2.10 1.73 -16.80
CA TYR A 124 1.29 2.35 -15.76
C TYR A 124 0.18 3.20 -16.37
N LEU A 125 -1.03 3.03 -15.85
CA LEU A 125 -2.19 3.86 -16.18
C LEU A 125 -2.56 4.74 -14.99
N GLN A 126 -2.73 6.04 -15.25
CA GLN A 126 -3.27 6.93 -14.22
C GLN A 126 -4.73 6.60 -13.98
N LEU A 127 -5.09 6.46 -12.71
CA LEU A 127 -6.49 6.27 -12.31
C LEU A 127 -7.22 7.62 -12.33
N HIS A 128 -8.51 7.58 -12.64
CA HIS A 128 -9.37 8.75 -12.66
C HIS A 128 -10.63 8.48 -11.84
N ALA A 129 -11.08 9.50 -11.10
CA ALA A 129 -12.30 9.42 -10.34
C ALA A 129 -13.52 9.48 -11.28
N GLU A 130 -14.42 8.53 -11.15
CA GLU A 130 -15.69 8.51 -11.87
C GLU A 130 -16.70 9.49 -11.27
N GLN A 131 -17.78 9.77 -12.00
CA GLN A 131 -18.87 10.58 -11.48
C GLN A 131 -19.50 9.90 -10.25
N GLY A 132 -19.63 10.64 -9.15
CA GLY A 132 -20.12 10.08 -7.89
C GLY A 132 -19.06 9.43 -6.99
N ALA A 133 -17.80 9.40 -7.40
CA ALA A 133 -16.70 8.90 -6.56
C ALA A 133 -16.59 9.66 -5.22
N SER A 134 -16.02 9.01 -4.21
CA SER A 134 -15.78 9.60 -2.89
C SER A 134 -14.92 10.87 -2.97
N GLU A 135 -14.98 11.72 -1.93
CA GLU A 135 -14.11 12.90 -1.83
C GLU A 135 -12.64 12.50 -1.85
N VAL A 136 -12.27 11.43 -1.14
CA VAL A 136 -10.91 10.86 -1.13
C VAL A 136 -10.44 10.49 -2.53
N ALA A 137 -11.27 9.79 -3.30
CA ALA A 137 -10.92 9.40 -4.66
C ALA A 137 -10.67 10.61 -5.58
N ARG A 138 -11.45 11.68 -5.42
CA ARG A 138 -11.34 12.91 -6.23
C ARG A 138 -10.18 13.81 -5.83
N GLU A 139 -9.91 13.94 -4.54
CA GLU A 139 -8.87 14.84 -4.01
C GLU A 139 -7.49 14.19 -3.96
N GLY A 140 -7.47 12.88 -3.79
CA GLY A 140 -6.27 12.08 -3.66
C GLY A 140 -5.63 12.12 -2.27
N THR A 141 -4.66 11.26 -2.08
CA THR A 141 -4.00 10.97 -0.81
C THR A 141 -3.46 12.22 -0.12
N HIS A 142 -2.67 13.02 -0.82
CA HIS A 142 -1.97 14.15 -0.18
C HIS A 142 -2.91 15.24 0.32
N VAL A 143 -3.93 15.59 -0.46
CA VAL A 143 -4.92 16.61 -0.06
C VAL A 143 -5.74 16.10 1.12
N THR A 144 -6.18 14.85 1.05
CA THR A 144 -6.95 14.20 2.12
C THR A 144 -6.17 14.19 3.44
N HIS A 145 -4.91 13.76 3.43
CA HIS A 145 -4.09 13.74 4.64
C HIS A 145 -3.82 15.14 5.19
N MET A 146 -3.57 16.14 4.34
CA MET A 146 -3.42 17.53 4.79
C MET A 146 -4.68 18.06 5.47
N LYS A 147 -5.87 17.80 4.90
CA LYS A 147 -7.15 18.19 5.50
C LYS A 147 -7.37 17.52 6.86
N ARG A 148 -7.17 16.21 6.93
CA ARG A 148 -7.33 15.44 8.19
C ARG A 148 -6.36 15.88 9.26
N THR A 149 -5.11 16.14 8.92
CA THR A 149 -4.11 16.66 9.86
C THR A 149 -4.51 18.03 10.40
N ARG A 150 -4.94 18.96 9.55
CA ARG A 150 -5.42 20.27 9.99
C ARG A 150 -6.65 20.19 10.90
N ALA A 151 -7.57 19.27 10.62
CA ALA A 151 -8.75 19.05 11.46
C ALA A 151 -8.39 18.51 12.84
N ARG A 152 -7.38 17.64 12.93
CA ARG A 152 -6.88 17.10 14.23
C ARG A 152 -6.16 18.16 15.07
N LEU A 153 -5.43 19.09 14.46
CA LEU A 153 -4.73 20.17 15.16
C LEU A 153 -5.67 21.26 15.74
N ARG A 154 -6.93 21.26 15.33
CA ARG A 154 -7.95 22.23 15.81
C ARG A 154 -8.81 21.68 16.96
N ARG A 155 -8.57 20.44 17.36
CA ARG A 155 -9.19 19.79 18.51
C ARG A 155 -8.27 19.80 19.72
#